data_349d4212ab6b93b8a0bebdf2d770d24c
#
_entry.id   349d4212ab6b93b8a0bebdf2d770d24c
#
_cell.length_a   1.000
_cell.length_b   1.000
_cell.length_c   1.000
_cell.angle_alpha   90.00
_cell.angle_beta   90.00
_cell.angle_gamma   90.00
#
_symmetry.space_group_name_H-M   'P 1'
#
loop_
_entity.id
_entity.type
_entity.pdbx_description
1 polymer ?
#
loop_
_entity_poly.entity_id
_entity_poly.type
_entity_poly.pdbx_seq_one_letter_code
_entity_poly.pdbx_strand_id
1 'polypeptide(L)'
;MRLAFSRFGEGNASNVIILHGLLGSKRNWFGVGKALSDIGFNVWLLDLRNHGDSEWNDKHTYFDIAEDVKEFIEEHGIISSFLIGHSMGGKAAMVLDKLHRGFLSKLVVVDIAPVAYPA
;
A
#
# COMPACT_ATOMS: atom_id res chain seq x y z
N MET A 1 -5.68 -3.30 12.99
CA MET A 1 -4.40 -2.59 13.26
C MET A 1 -4.46 -1.20 12.65
N ARG A 2 -4.10 -0.20 13.42
CA ARG A 2 -4.09 1.17 12.93
C ARG A 2 -2.81 1.44 12.14
N LEU A 3 -2.96 1.86 10.88
CA LEU A 3 -1.83 2.19 10.02
C LEU A 3 -1.70 3.71 9.89
N ALA A 4 -0.47 4.20 10.05
CA ALA A 4 -0.17 5.59 9.75
C ALA A 4 -0.16 5.78 8.23
N PHE A 5 -0.54 6.95 7.78
CA PHE A 5 -0.60 7.23 6.34
C PHE A 5 -0.32 8.70 6.05
N SER A 6 0.05 8.95 4.80
CA SER A 6 0.13 10.29 4.24
C SER A 6 -0.74 10.33 3.00
N ARG A 7 -1.23 11.51 2.67
CA ARG A 7 -2.21 11.67 1.59
C ARG A 7 -1.82 12.80 0.68
N PHE A 8 -1.88 12.55 -0.63
CA PHE A 8 -1.68 13.56 -1.66
C PHE A 8 -2.88 13.58 -2.60
N GLY A 9 -3.28 14.76 -3.03
CA GLY A 9 -4.39 14.89 -3.98
C GLY A 9 -5.76 14.66 -3.36
N GLU A 10 -5.95 15.03 -2.11
CA GLU A 10 -7.25 14.93 -1.45
C GLU A 10 -8.30 15.69 -2.28
N GLY A 11 -9.44 15.05 -2.51
CA GLY A 11 -10.49 15.60 -3.36
C GLY A 11 -10.48 15.08 -4.79
N ASN A 12 -9.37 14.48 -5.25
CA ASN A 12 -9.34 13.81 -6.55
C ASN A 12 -10.17 12.52 -6.49
N ALA A 13 -10.80 12.16 -7.63
CA ALA A 13 -11.82 11.12 -7.64
C ALA A 13 -11.25 9.70 -7.59
N SER A 14 -10.09 9.47 -8.22
CA SER A 14 -9.54 8.12 -8.36
C SER A 14 -8.56 7.81 -7.24
N ASN A 15 -8.86 6.78 -6.46
CA ASN A 15 -8.02 6.39 -5.32
C ASN A 15 -6.89 5.47 -5.73
N VAL A 16 -5.69 5.76 -5.23
CA VAL A 16 -4.51 4.90 -5.35
C VAL A 16 -3.93 4.69 -3.95
N ILE A 17 -3.68 3.45 -3.60
CA ILE A 17 -3.05 3.10 -2.33
C ILE A 17 -1.69 2.50 -2.64
N ILE A 18 -0.65 2.97 -1.96
CA ILE A 18 0.72 2.50 -2.19
C ILE A 18 1.25 1.83 -0.93
N LEU A 19 1.76 0.61 -1.09
CA LEU A 19 2.35 -0.21 -0.05
C LEU A 19 3.85 -0.35 -0.30
N HIS A 20 4.65 0.05 0.66
CA HIS A 20 6.12 0.01 0.56
C HIS A 20 6.69 -1.40 0.75
N GLY A 21 7.99 -1.54 0.50
CA GLY A 21 8.71 -2.79 0.71
C GLY A 21 9.22 -2.97 2.13
N LEU A 22 9.83 -4.13 2.38
CA LEU A 22 10.41 -4.48 3.67
C LEU A 22 11.49 -3.46 4.06
N LEU A 23 11.49 -3.07 5.33
CA LEU A 23 12.37 -2.06 5.91
C LEU A 23 12.19 -0.66 5.31
N GLY A 24 11.17 -0.48 4.49
CA GLY A 24 10.80 0.83 3.96
C GLY A 24 9.75 1.53 4.79
N SER A 25 9.20 2.57 4.24
CA SER A 25 8.07 3.30 4.82
C SER A 25 7.35 4.09 3.73
N LYS A 26 6.23 4.70 4.10
CA LYS A 26 5.48 5.55 3.18
C LYS A 26 6.35 6.66 2.58
N ARG A 27 7.39 7.09 3.31
CA ARG A 27 8.27 8.17 2.87
C ARG A 27 9.03 7.85 1.58
N ASN A 28 9.33 6.58 1.36
CA ASN A 28 10.01 6.14 0.14
C ASN A 28 9.20 6.46 -1.12
N TRP A 29 7.89 6.65 -0.97
CA TRP A 29 6.97 6.83 -2.08
C TRP A 29 6.39 8.24 -2.20
N PHE A 30 6.89 9.21 -1.42
CA PHE A 30 6.39 10.58 -1.45
C PHE A 30 6.50 11.21 -2.84
N GLY A 31 7.62 11.01 -3.52
CA GLY A 31 7.80 11.54 -4.87
C GLY A 31 6.79 10.98 -5.87
N VAL A 32 6.58 9.67 -5.83
CA VAL A 32 5.58 9.03 -6.69
C VAL A 32 4.17 9.47 -6.32
N GLY A 33 3.88 9.55 -5.03
CA GLY A 33 2.56 10.00 -4.55
C GLY A 33 2.23 11.40 -5.04
N LYS A 34 3.20 12.31 -4.94
CA LYS A 34 3.00 13.67 -5.42
C LYS A 34 2.78 13.72 -6.93
N ALA A 35 3.58 12.96 -7.69
CA ALA A 35 3.45 12.92 -9.15
C ALA A 35 2.08 12.39 -9.56
N LEU A 36 1.59 11.34 -8.91
CA LEU A 36 0.27 10.79 -9.19
C LEU A 36 -0.84 11.76 -8.82
N SER A 37 -0.69 12.49 -7.71
CA SER A 37 -1.69 13.48 -7.31
C SER A 37 -1.78 14.62 -8.31
N ASP A 38 -0.65 15.00 -8.90
CA ASP A 38 -0.59 16.08 -9.89
C ASP A 38 -1.34 15.69 -11.19
N ILE A 39 -1.48 14.42 -11.47
CA ILE A 39 -2.23 13.95 -12.65
C ILE A 39 -3.63 13.45 -12.31
N GLY A 40 -4.14 13.75 -11.12
CA GLY A 40 -5.54 13.57 -10.80
C GLY A 40 -5.88 12.41 -9.86
N PHE A 41 -4.90 11.80 -9.22
CA PHE A 41 -5.18 10.71 -8.27
C PHE A 41 -5.23 11.21 -6.82
N ASN A 42 -6.07 10.57 -6.04
CA ASN A 42 -6.11 10.71 -4.60
C ASN A 42 -5.25 9.59 -4.02
N VAL A 43 -4.07 9.93 -3.54
CA VAL A 43 -3.03 8.95 -3.21
C VAL A 43 -2.93 8.77 -1.69
N TRP A 44 -2.97 7.51 -1.27
CA TRP A 44 -2.84 7.11 0.12
C TRP A 44 -1.55 6.31 0.25
N LEU A 45 -0.60 6.83 1.01
CA LEU A 45 0.67 6.17 1.27
C LEU A 45 0.64 5.59 2.67
N LEU A 46 0.71 4.28 2.81
CA LEU A 46 0.60 3.62 4.11
C LEU A 46 1.96 3.24 4.65
N ASP A 47 2.12 3.35 5.97
CA ASP A 47 3.15 2.60 6.68
C ASP A 47 2.53 1.27 7.07
N LEU A 48 3.09 0.17 6.61
CA LEU A 48 2.63 -1.17 6.96
C LEU A 48 2.96 -1.48 8.43
N ARG A 49 2.32 -2.51 9.00
CA ARG A 49 2.59 -2.89 10.39
C ARG A 49 4.09 -3.05 10.62
N ASN A 50 4.55 -2.69 11.78
CA ASN A 50 5.96 -2.80 12.19
C ASN A 50 6.91 -1.90 11.39
N HIS A 51 6.39 -0.95 10.63
CA HIS A 51 7.18 -0.02 9.83
C HIS A 51 6.73 1.41 10.06
N GLY A 52 7.67 2.34 9.90
CA GLY A 52 7.38 3.76 10.02
C GLY A 52 6.68 4.11 11.32
N ASP A 53 5.58 4.83 11.22
CA ASP A 53 4.79 5.30 12.36
C ASP A 53 3.61 4.40 12.71
N SER A 54 3.47 3.26 12.04
CA SER A 54 2.39 2.33 12.32
C SER A 54 2.63 1.48 13.56
N GLU A 55 1.57 0.88 14.07
CA GLU A 55 1.63 0.03 15.25
C GLU A 55 2.52 -1.19 15.03
N TRP A 56 3.11 -1.67 16.10
CA TRP A 56 3.94 -2.88 16.11
C TRP A 56 3.14 -4.06 16.63
N ASN A 57 3.39 -5.22 16.05
CA ASN A 57 2.79 -6.48 16.46
C ASN A 57 3.76 -7.61 16.17
N ASP A 58 3.79 -8.63 17.04
CA ASP A 58 4.70 -9.77 16.88
C ASP A 58 4.39 -10.57 15.62
N LYS A 59 3.13 -10.59 15.20
CA LYS A 59 2.74 -11.27 13.97
C LYS A 59 3.06 -10.41 12.77
N HIS A 60 3.74 -11.01 11.80
CA HIS A 60 4.17 -10.29 10.60
C HIS A 60 4.10 -11.24 9.40
N THR A 61 2.89 -11.65 9.04
CA THR A 61 2.67 -12.48 7.86
C THR A 61 2.03 -11.64 6.75
N TYR A 62 2.15 -12.11 5.52
CA TYR A 62 1.49 -11.43 4.40
C TYR A 62 -0.03 -11.41 4.57
N PHE A 63 -0.58 -12.44 5.19
CA PHE A 63 -1.99 -12.47 5.54
C PHE A 63 -2.36 -11.33 6.49
N ASP A 64 -1.59 -11.15 7.55
CA ASP A 64 -1.82 -10.08 8.53
C ASP A 64 -1.72 -8.69 7.88
N ILE A 65 -0.72 -8.48 7.04
CA ILE A 65 -0.53 -7.22 6.32
C ILE A 65 -1.71 -6.97 5.39
N ALA A 66 -2.15 -8.00 4.65
CA ALA A 66 -3.28 -7.89 3.73
C ALA A 66 -4.56 -7.50 4.47
N GLU A 67 -4.82 -8.13 5.61
CA GLU A 67 -6.01 -7.82 6.41
C GLU A 67 -5.95 -6.40 6.99
N ASP A 68 -4.76 -5.92 7.38
CA ASP A 68 -4.58 -4.53 7.82
C ASP A 68 -4.96 -3.55 6.71
N VAL A 69 -4.54 -3.82 5.50
CA VAL A 69 -4.81 -2.95 4.35
C VAL A 69 -6.30 -2.96 4.02
N LYS A 70 -6.92 -4.14 4.06
CA LYS A 70 -8.37 -4.24 3.84
C LYS A 70 -9.14 -3.44 4.87
N GLU A 71 -8.78 -3.57 6.14
CA GLU A 71 -9.39 -2.82 7.23
C GLU A 71 -9.23 -1.31 7.01
N PHE A 72 -8.03 -0.87 6.61
CA PHE A 72 -7.77 0.54 6.31
C PHE A 72 -8.71 1.05 5.21
N ILE A 73 -8.83 0.30 4.12
CA ILE A 73 -9.68 0.67 3.00
C ILE A 73 -11.14 0.81 3.46
N GLU A 74 -11.61 -0.13 4.25
CA GLU A 74 -12.97 -0.12 4.76
C GLU A 74 -13.21 1.04 5.73
N GLU A 75 -12.28 1.26 6.67
CA GLU A 75 -12.40 2.34 7.66
C GLU A 75 -12.41 3.72 7.05
N HIS A 76 -11.66 3.92 5.97
CA HIS A 76 -11.58 5.22 5.30
C HIS A 76 -12.62 5.39 4.20
N GLY A 77 -13.51 4.40 4.03
CA GLY A 77 -14.57 4.48 3.03
C GLY A 77 -14.06 4.58 1.61
N ILE A 78 -12.91 4.00 1.33
CA ILE A 78 -12.32 4.04 -0.01
C ILE A 78 -13.07 3.06 -0.90
N ILE A 79 -13.72 3.59 -1.92
CA ILE A 79 -14.47 2.78 -2.89
C ILE A 79 -13.67 2.74 -4.17
N SER A 80 -13.51 1.54 -4.73
CA SER A 80 -12.82 1.38 -6.01
C SER A 80 -11.42 1.97 -6.01
N SER A 81 -10.46 1.20 -5.54
CA SER A 81 -9.08 1.66 -5.43
C SER A 81 -8.14 0.85 -6.31
N PHE A 82 -7.12 1.54 -6.82
CA PHE A 82 -5.96 0.89 -7.39
C PHE A 82 -4.96 0.67 -6.26
N LEU A 83 -4.36 -0.49 -6.22
CA LEU A 83 -3.38 -0.83 -5.20
C LEU A 83 -2.03 -1.06 -5.86
N ILE A 84 -1.02 -0.31 -5.43
CA ILE A 84 0.35 -0.47 -5.89
C ILE A 84 1.15 -1.01 -4.73
N GLY A 85 1.76 -2.17 -4.91
CA GLY A 85 2.58 -2.78 -3.88
C GLY A 85 3.99 -3.05 -4.37
N HIS A 86 4.98 -2.71 -3.55
CA HIS A 86 6.39 -2.91 -3.86
C HIS A 86 6.97 -4.00 -2.95
N SER A 87 7.58 -5.03 -3.53
CA SER A 87 8.24 -6.10 -2.79
C SER A 87 7.30 -6.74 -1.76
N MET A 88 7.57 -6.58 -0.47
CA MET A 88 6.69 -7.07 0.61
C MET A 88 5.26 -6.55 0.45
N GLY A 89 5.10 -5.26 0.17
CA GLY A 89 3.80 -4.66 -0.10
C GLY A 89 3.12 -5.28 -1.32
N GLY A 90 3.89 -5.64 -2.34
CA GLY A 90 3.38 -6.32 -3.52
C GLY A 90 2.85 -7.71 -3.21
N LYS A 91 3.57 -8.46 -2.40
CA LYS A 91 3.13 -9.80 -1.98
C LYS A 91 1.87 -9.72 -1.12
N ALA A 92 1.82 -8.76 -0.20
CA ALA A 92 0.63 -8.53 0.62
C ALA A 92 -0.57 -8.15 -0.25
N ALA A 93 -0.36 -7.32 -1.26
CA ALA A 93 -1.41 -6.92 -2.18
C ALA A 93 -1.95 -8.11 -2.99
N MET A 94 -1.06 -9.02 -3.42
CA MET A 94 -1.48 -10.23 -4.10
C MET A 94 -2.30 -11.15 -3.18
N VAL A 95 -1.90 -11.28 -1.93
CA VAL A 95 -2.66 -12.05 -0.94
C VAL A 95 -4.03 -11.43 -0.72
N LEU A 96 -4.11 -10.12 -0.60
CA LEU A 96 -5.37 -9.41 -0.45
C LEU A 96 -6.31 -9.68 -1.62
N ASP A 97 -5.79 -9.57 -2.84
CA ASP A 97 -6.58 -9.80 -4.03
C ASP A 97 -7.08 -11.25 -4.11
N LYS A 98 -6.24 -12.19 -3.72
CA LYS A 98 -6.59 -13.61 -3.74
C LYS A 98 -7.64 -13.96 -2.69
N LEU A 99 -7.52 -13.41 -1.48
CA LEU A 99 -8.45 -13.69 -0.38
C LEU A 99 -9.79 -13.00 -0.56
N HIS A 100 -9.79 -11.84 -1.16
CA HIS A 100 -10.97 -10.99 -1.30
C HIS A 100 -11.17 -10.57 -2.75
N ARG A 101 -11.47 -11.53 -3.59
CA ARG A 101 -11.67 -11.32 -5.02
C ARG A 101 -12.70 -10.22 -5.29
N GLY A 102 -12.35 -9.30 -6.18
CA GLY A 102 -13.23 -8.20 -6.54
C GLY A 102 -13.19 -7.01 -5.60
N PHE A 103 -12.44 -7.10 -4.50
CA PHE A 103 -12.31 -6.01 -3.54
C PHE A 103 -11.50 -4.83 -4.11
N LEU A 104 -10.46 -5.12 -4.88
CA LEU A 104 -9.61 -4.12 -5.53
C LEU A 104 -10.03 -3.92 -6.98
N SER A 105 -9.98 -2.67 -7.46
CA SER A 105 -10.25 -2.38 -8.87
C SER A 105 -9.11 -2.81 -9.76
N LYS A 106 -7.87 -2.57 -9.33
CA LYS A 106 -6.68 -2.93 -10.08
C LYS A 106 -5.50 -3.10 -9.13
N LEU A 107 -4.66 -4.06 -9.43
CA LEU A 107 -3.45 -4.35 -8.68
C LEU A 107 -2.24 -4.15 -9.57
N VAL A 108 -1.26 -3.39 -9.07
CA VAL A 108 0.04 -3.22 -9.71
C VAL A 108 1.11 -3.67 -8.73
N VAL A 109 1.87 -4.68 -9.11
CA VAL A 109 2.98 -5.17 -8.30
C VAL A 109 4.27 -4.65 -8.90
N VAL A 110 4.98 -3.85 -8.13
CA VAL A 110 6.30 -3.37 -8.51
C VAL A 110 7.29 -4.29 -7.85
N ASP A 111 7.89 -5.14 -8.66
CA ASP A 111 8.95 -6.00 -8.20
C ASP A 111 10.25 -5.40 -8.69
N ILE A 112 11.16 -5.19 -7.76
CA ILE A 112 12.49 -4.83 -8.16
C ILE A 112 13.04 -6.07 -8.81
N ALA A 113 13.26 -5.98 -10.10
CA ALA A 113 13.79 -7.09 -10.86
C ALA A 113 14.87 -7.78 -10.05
N PRO A 114 14.91 -9.09 -10.06
CA PRO A 114 15.93 -9.85 -9.35
C PRO A 114 17.28 -9.69 -10.03
N VAL A 115 17.63 -8.47 -10.34
CA VAL A 115 19.00 -8.18 -10.62
C VAL A 115 19.70 -8.46 -9.34
N ALA A 116 20.68 -9.29 -9.41
CA ALA A 116 21.52 -9.57 -8.28
C ALA A 116 21.85 -8.24 -7.61
N TYR A 117 21.14 -7.98 -6.54
CA TYR A 117 21.59 -6.91 -5.67
C TYR A 117 22.98 -7.31 -5.24
N PRO A 118 23.96 -6.45 -5.41
CA PRO A 118 25.24 -6.74 -4.82
C PRO A 118 24.96 -7.00 -3.37
N ALA A 119 25.30 -8.19 -2.98
CA ALA A 119 25.17 -8.62 -1.60
C ALA A 119 25.96 -7.66 -0.70
#